data_6e7d1c07372cbc1973ccdd91a844fd4e
#
_entry.id   6e7d1c07372cbc1973ccdd91a844fd4e
#
_cell.length_a   1.000
_cell.length_b   1.000
_cell.length_c   1.000
_cell.angle_alpha   90.00
_cell.angle_beta   90.00
_cell.angle_gamma   90.00
#
_symmetry.space_group_name_H-M   'P 1'
#
loop_
_entity.id
_entity.type
_entity.pdbx_description
1 polymer ?
#
loop_
_entity_poly.entity_id
_entity_poly.type
_entity_poly.pdbx_seq_one_letter_code
_entity_poly.pdbx_strand_id
1 'polypeptide(L)'
;MHAWYQRGMELLDRGSAAAAAQVLERACAVEPGSHSVREALARAQFDAGRYADAAENFRVIVEASPSDDYANFGLGLALTRTGNHAAAAEYLALAAAMRPDARHYTDALHQVRATLRARQNAGRPAQEGDVPAYGASTEESQ
;
A
#
# COMPACT_ATOMS: atom_id res chain seq x y z
N MET A 1 -12.50 -21.17 -15.39
CA MET A 1 -12.20 -19.88 -14.74
C MET A 1 -12.56 -19.89 -13.25
N HIS A 2 -13.76 -20.32 -12.89
CA HIS A 2 -14.21 -20.41 -11.51
C HIS A 2 -13.30 -21.33 -10.66
N ALA A 3 -12.88 -22.47 -11.22
CA ALA A 3 -11.99 -23.39 -10.54
C ALA A 3 -10.61 -22.75 -10.26
N TRP A 4 -10.11 -21.93 -11.18
CA TRP A 4 -8.84 -21.21 -11.00
C TRP A 4 -8.94 -20.16 -9.89
N TYR A 5 -10.07 -19.46 -9.82
CA TYR A 5 -10.30 -18.49 -8.75
C TYR A 5 -10.30 -19.19 -7.39
N GLN A 6 -11.06 -20.28 -7.28
CA GLN A 6 -11.12 -21.04 -6.03
C GLN A 6 -9.76 -21.61 -5.65
N ARG A 7 -9.03 -22.14 -6.63
CA ARG A 7 -7.68 -22.66 -6.38
C ARG A 7 -6.75 -21.54 -5.92
N GLY A 8 -6.83 -20.38 -6.54
CA GLY A 8 -6.03 -19.23 -6.14
C GLY A 8 -6.31 -18.79 -4.70
N MET A 9 -7.59 -18.75 -4.32
CA MET A 9 -7.98 -18.39 -2.96
C MET A 9 -7.50 -19.41 -1.94
N GLU A 10 -7.57 -20.70 -2.25
CA GLU A 10 -7.03 -21.75 -1.40
C GLU A 10 -5.53 -21.59 -1.17
N LEU A 11 -4.80 -21.29 -2.25
CA LEU A 11 -3.36 -21.08 -2.16
C LEU A 11 -3.01 -19.84 -1.31
N LEU A 12 -3.80 -18.78 -1.44
CA LEU A 12 -3.63 -17.60 -0.59
C LEU A 12 -3.86 -17.94 0.88
N ASP A 13 -4.90 -18.69 1.17
CA ASP A 13 -5.24 -19.07 2.55
C ASP A 13 -4.15 -19.94 3.17
N ARG A 14 -3.42 -20.67 2.36
CA ARG A 14 -2.29 -21.50 2.82
C ARG A 14 -0.98 -20.71 2.91
N GLY A 15 -0.97 -19.46 2.50
CA GLY A 15 0.25 -18.66 2.46
C GLY A 15 1.12 -18.91 1.24
N SER A 16 0.61 -19.59 0.21
CA SER A 16 1.34 -19.88 -1.03
C SER A 16 1.07 -18.78 -2.06
N ALA A 17 1.48 -17.56 -1.74
CA ALA A 17 1.12 -16.38 -2.52
C ALA A 17 1.67 -16.41 -3.96
N ALA A 18 2.91 -16.87 -4.14
CA ALA A 18 3.50 -16.93 -5.49
C ALA A 18 2.74 -17.90 -6.40
N ALA A 19 2.38 -19.07 -5.88
CA ALA A 19 1.58 -20.05 -6.64
C ALA A 19 0.18 -19.50 -6.90
N ALA A 20 -0.42 -18.82 -5.90
CA ALA A 20 -1.72 -18.20 -6.06
C ALA A 20 -1.71 -17.16 -7.18
N ALA A 21 -0.68 -16.32 -7.25
CA ALA A 21 -0.56 -15.31 -8.29
C ALA A 21 -0.52 -15.96 -9.69
N GLN A 22 0.20 -17.07 -9.86
CA GLN A 22 0.26 -17.75 -11.15
C GLN A 22 -1.13 -18.23 -11.60
N VAL A 23 -1.87 -18.85 -10.70
CA VAL A 23 -3.21 -19.37 -11.02
C VAL A 23 -4.18 -18.21 -11.28
N LEU A 24 -4.11 -17.16 -10.47
CA LEU A 24 -5.00 -16.01 -10.61
C LEU A 24 -4.69 -15.16 -11.84
N GLU A 25 -3.45 -15.15 -12.31
CA GLU A 25 -3.10 -14.52 -13.58
C GLU A 25 -3.85 -15.16 -14.74
N ARG A 26 -3.95 -16.49 -14.73
CA ARG A 26 -4.73 -17.22 -15.74
C ARG A 26 -6.21 -16.88 -15.66
N ALA A 27 -6.75 -16.84 -14.45
CA ALA A 27 -8.15 -16.48 -14.25
C ALA A 27 -8.42 -15.05 -14.75
N CYS A 28 -7.53 -14.13 -14.47
CA CYS A 28 -7.65 -12.75 -14.90
C CYS A 28 -7.56 -12.59 -16.42
N ALA A 29 -6.72 -13.40 -17.07
CA ALA A 29 -6.59 -13.40 -18.53
C ALA A 29 -7.87 -13.85 -19.21
N VAL A 30 -8.60 -14.79 -18.60
CA VAL A 30 -9.89 -15.29 -19.11
C VAL A 30 -11.03 -14.31 -18.85
N GLU A 31 -11.03 -13.70 -17.66
CA GLU A 31 -12.07 -12.72 -17.29
C GLU A 31 -11.42 -11.42 -16.78
N PRO A 32 -10.90 -10.60 -17.69
CA PRO A 32 -10.19 -9.39 -17.26
C PRO A 32 -11.09 -8.36 -16.58
N GLY A 33 -12.40 -8.45 -16.80
CA GLY A 33 -13.38 -7.57 -16.15
C GLY A 33 -13.83 -8.01 -14.76
N SER A 34 -13.39 -9.17 -14.27
CA SER A 34 -13.80 -9.66 -12.96
C SER A 34 -13.09 -8.91 -11.85
N HIS A 35 -13.86 -8.16 -11.07
CA HIS A 35 -13.36 -7.43 -9.91
C HIS A 35 -12.74 -8.37 -8.88
N SER A 36 -13.44 -9.45 -8.56
CA SER A 36 -13.01 -10.41 -7.54
C SER A 36 -11.69 -11.09 -7.91
N VAL A 37 -11.54 -11.47 -9.17
CA VAL A 37 -10.33 -12.12 -9.65
C VAL A 37 -9.16 -11.15 -9.59
N ARG A 38 -9.37 -9.92 -10.07
CA ARG A 38 -8.29 -8.93 -10.07
C ARG A 38 -7.86 -8.55 -8.66
N GLU A 39 -8.81 -8.42 -7.74
CA GLU A 39 -8.49 -8.15 -6.34
C GLU A 39 -7.67 -9.28 -5.72
N ALA A 40 -8.09 -10.52 -5.96
CA ALA A 40 -7.36 -11.68 -5.46
C ALA A 40 -5.95 -11.76 -6.05
N LEU A 41 -5.82 -11.45 -7.35
CA LEU A 41 -4.52 -11.41 -8.01
C LEU A 41 -3.61 -10.34 -7.40
N ALA A 42 -4.13 -9.14 -7.22
CA ALA A 42 -3.36 -8.04 -6.62
C ALA A 42 -2.89 -8.39 -5.22
N ARG A 43 -3.76 -9.00 -4.42
CA ARG A 43 -3.42 -9.46 -3.07
C ARG A 43 -2.33 -10.52 -3.10
N ALA A 44 -2.45 -11.50 -4.00
CA ALA A 44 -1.45 -12.55 -4.14
C ALA A 44 -0.09 -12.00 -4.57
N GLN A 45 -0.10 -11.06 -5.51
CA GLN A 45 1.13 -10.40 -5.96
C GLN A 45 1.78 -9.62 -4.82
N PHE A 46 0.99 -8.90 -4.05
CA PHE A 46 1.51 -8.17 -2.89
C PHE A 46 2.15 -9.12 -1.89
N ASP A 47 1.44 -10.17 -1.52
CA ASP A 47 1.93 -11.15 -0.55
C ASP A 47 3.16 -11.91 -1.05
N ALA A 48 3.32 -12.03 -2.37
CA ALA A 48 4.49 -12.64 -2.99
C ALA A 48 5.66 -11.65 -3.17
N GLY A 49 5.49 -10.40 -2.75
CA GLY A 49 6.54 -9.39 -2.89
C GLY A 49 6.59 -8.73 -4.27
N ARG A 50 5.62 -8.99 -5.14
CA ARG A 50 5.54 -8.39 -6.47
C ARG A 50 4.74 -7.08 -6.39
N TYR A 51 5.32 -6.08 -5.71
CA TYR A 51 4.60 -4.86 -5.33
C TYR A 51 4.21 -3.98 -6.52
N ALA A 52 5.06 -3.87 -7.53
CA ALA A 52 4.76 -3.08 -8.72
C ALA A 52 3.57 -3.67 -9.49
N ASP A 53 3.54 -5.00 -9.63
CA ASP A 53 2.44 -5.69 -10.29
C ASP A 53 1.14 -5.54 -9.48
N ALA A 54 1.24 -5.67 -8.16
CA ALA A 54 0.10 -5.48 -7.28
C ALA A 54 -0.46 -4.06 -7.41
N ALA A 55 0.41 -3.05 -7.45
CA ALA A 55 0.00 -1.66 -7.60
C ALA A 55 -0.79 -1.46 -8.89
N GLU A 56 -0.34 -2.05 -9.99
CA GLU A 56 -1.05 -1.94 -11.27
C GLU A 56 -2.45 -2.55 -11.21
N ASN A 57 -2.59 -3.72 -10.60
CA ASN A 57 -3.90 -4.36 -10.48
C ASN A 57 -4.81 -3.62 -9.52
N PHE A 58 -4.31 -3.13 -8.39
CA PHE A 58 -5.11 -2.28 -7.51
C PHE A 58 -5.50 -0.98 -8.20
N ARG A 59 -4.63 -0.39 -9.01
CA ARG A 59 -4.94 0.82 -9.77
C ARG A 59 -6.12 0.61 -10.73
N VAL A 60 -6.13 -0.51 -11.44
CA VAL A 60 -7.24 -0.85 -12.33
C VAL A 60 -8.57 -0.87 -11.56
N ILE A 61 -8.55 -1.44 -10.36
CA ILE A 61 -9.76 -1.50 -9.52
C ILE A 61 -10.18 -0.10 -9.07
N VAL A 62 -9.23 0.71 -8.61
CA VAL A 62 -9.52 2.08 -8.14
C VAL A 62 -10.08 2.94 -9.27
N GLU A 63 -9.54 2.80 -10.49
CA GLU A 63 -10.03 3.54 -11.64
C GLU A 63 -11.47 3.16 -12.01
N ALA A 64 -11.81 1.88 -11.89
CA ALA A 64 -13.17 1.41 -12.14
C ALA A 64 -14.12 1.70 -10.98
N SER A 65 -13.61 1.68 -9.76
CA SER A 65 -14.39 1.85 -8.53
C SER A 65 -13.65 2.72 -7.53
N PRO A 66 -13.67 4.07 -7.72
CA PRO A 66 -12.89 4.96 -6.85
C PRO A 66 -13.29 4.92 -5.37
N SER A 67 -14.48 4.40 -5.05
CA SER A 67 -14.95 4.29 -3.68
C SER A 67 -14.65 2.93 -3.03
N ASP A 68 -13.87 2.09 -3.69
CA ASP A 68 -13.44 0.82 -3.12
C ASP A 68 -12.32 1.08 -2.11
N ASP A 69 -12.65 1.03 -0.83
CA ASP A 69 -11.71 1.36 0.24
C ASP A 69 -10.54 0.38 0.29
N TYR A 70 -10.80 -0.90 0.13
CA TYR A 70 -9.75 -1.91 0.16
C TYR A 70 -8.76 -1.73 -1.00
N ALA A 71 -9.25 -1.42 -2.20
CA ALA A 71 -8.38 -1.21 -3.35
C ALA A 71 -7.52 0.05 -3.19
N ASN A 72 -8.09 1.12 -2.64
CA ASN A 72 -7.31 2.32 -2.31
C ASN A 72 -6.23 2.02 -1.29
N PHE A 73 -6.57 1.24 -0.26
CA PHE A 73 -5.60 0.83 0.75
C PHE A 73 -4.50 -0.05 0.14
N GLY A 74 -4.89 -1.05 -0.66
CA GLY A 74 -3.93 -1.94 -1.32
C GLY A 74 -2.99 -1.20 -2.26
N LEU A 75 -3.52 -0.27 -3.05
CA LEU A 75 -2.69 0.56 -3.92
C LEU A 75 -1.71 1.39 -3.10
N GLY A 76 -2.19 2.00 -2.02
CA GLY A 76 -1.33 2.79 -1.13
C GLY A 76 -0.21 1.96 -0.51
N LEU A 77 -0.50 0.75 -0.05
CA LEU A 77 0.52 -0.14 0.50
C LEU A 77 1.54 -0.54 -0.56
N ALA A 78 1.07 -0.90 -1.75
CA ALA A 78 1.97 -1.31 -2.83
C ALA A 78 2.89 -0.16 -3.25
N LEU A 79 2.35 1.06 -3.35
CA LEU A 79 3.15 2.24 -3.67
C LEU A 79 4.17 2.56 -2.58
N THR A 80 3.81 2.33 -1.32
CA THR A 80 4.76 2.47 -0.21
C THR A 80 5.95 1.53 -0.40
N ARG A 81 5.68 0.28 -0.75
CA ARG A 81 6.72 -0.73 -0.93
C ARG A 81 7.59 -0.46 -2.15
N THR A 82 7.07 0.21 -3.16
CA THR A 82 7.87 0.61 -4.34
C THR A 82 8.58 1.94 -4.15
N GLY A 83 8.42 2.58 -2.99
CA GLY A 83 9.11 3.82 -2.68
C GLY A 83 8.38 5.09 -3.08
N ASN A 84 7.18 4.99 -3.63
CA ASN A 84 6.39 6.15 -4.04
C ASN A 84 5.49 6.61 -2.89
N HIS A 85 6.13 7.19 -1.87
CA HIS A 85 5.46 7.52 -0.62
C HIS A 85 4.46 8.67 -0.76
N ALA A 86 4.73 9.64 -1.62
CA ALA A 86 3.82 10.77 -1.80
C ALA A 86 2.49 10.31 -2.40
N ALA A 87 2.53 9.51 -3.45
CA ALA A 87 1.31 8.96 -4.04
C ALA A 87 0.62 7.99 -3.07
N ALA A 88 1.41 7.18 -2.36
CA ALA A 88 0.86 6.25 -1.37
C ALA A 88 0.02 6.99 -0.33
N ALA A 89 0.50 8.13 0.16
CA ALA A 89 -0.20 8.92 1.18
C ALA A 89 -1.58 9.36 0.67
N GLU A 90 -1.70 9.70 -0.61
CA GLU A 90 -2.99 10.12 -1.18
C GLU A 90 -4.02 8.99 -1.15
N TYR A 91 -3.63 7.80 -1.58
CA TYR A 91 -4.54 6.65 -1.58
C TYR A 91 -4.86 6.16 -0.18
N LEU A 92 -3.88 6.16 0.72
CA LEU A 92 -4.12 5.79 2.12
C LEU A 92 -5.03 6.80 2.82
N ALA A 93 -4.93 8.08 2.49
CA ALA A 93 -5.81 9.09 3.02
C ALA A 93 -7.26 8.88 2.55
N LEU A 94 -7.44 8.50 1.28
CA LEU A 94 -8.77 8.18 0.76
C LEU A 94 -9.37 6.96 1.47
N ALA A 95 -8.58 5.91 1.64
CA ALA A 95 -9.05 4.71 2.35
C ALA A 95 -9.44 5.03 3.79
N ALA A 96 -8.62 5.79 4.50
CA ALA A 96 -8.89 6.16 5.88
C ALA A 96 -10.13 7.06 5.99
N ALA A 97 -10.35 7.95 5.03
CA ALA A 97 -11.54 8.78 5.01
C ALA A 97 -12.81 7.97 4.78
N MET A 98 -12.74 6.95 3.93
CA MET A 98 -13.87 6.06 3.66
C MET A 98 -14.18 5.14 4.85
N ARG A 99 -13.17 4.70 5.56
CA ARG A 99 -13.31 3.78 6.69
C ARG A 99 -12.49 4.27 7.87
N PRO A 100 -12.97 5.33 8.56
CA PRO A 100 -12.22 5.88 9.71
C PRO A 100 -12.10 4.89 10.88
N ASP A 101 -12.99 3.90 10.93
CA ASP A 101 -12.98 2.84 11.94
C ASP A 101 -11.95 1.75 11.65
N ALA A 102 -11.44 1.68 10.43
CA ALA A 102 -10.44 0.70 10.04
C ALA A 102 -9.06 1.16 10.50
N ARG A 103 -8.65 0.68 11.67
CA ARG A 103 -7.41 1.12 12.31
C ARG A 103 -6.18 0.89 11.43
N HIS A 104 -6.14 -0.23 10.72
CA HIS A 104 -5.00 -0.53 9.85
C HIS A 104 -4.86 0.47 8.70
N TYR A 105 -5.96 1.09 8.25
CA TYR A 105 -5.90 2.14 7.22
C TYR A 105 -5.27 3.42 7.80
N THR A 106 -5.73 3.84 8.98
CA THR A 106 -5.19 5.05 9.61
C THR A 106 -3.75 4.86 10.05
N ASP A 107 -3.40 3.67 10.54
CA ASP A 107 -2.02 3.37 10.93
C ASP A 107 -1.08 3.44 9.74
N ALA A 108 -1.46 2.86 8.61
CA ALA A 108 -0.66 2.92 7.40
C ALA A 108 -0.46 4.36 6.92
N LEU A 109 -1.51 5.17 6.98
CA LEU A 109 -1.43 6.58 6.63
C LEU A 109 -0.46 7.34 7.53
N HIS A 110 -0.57 7.15 8.83
CA HIS A 110 0.33 7.80 9.79
C HIS A 110 1.77 7.42 9.53
N GLN A 111 2.02 6.16 9.21
CA GLN A 111 3.37 5.65 8.99
C GLN A 111 3.99 6.24 7.74
N VAL A 112 3.26 6.32 6.62
CA VAL A 112 3.79 6.91 5.39
C VAL A 112 4.02 8.40 5.55
N ARG A 113 3.14 9.09 6.27
CA ARG A 113 3.32 10.52 6.55
C ARG A 113 4.55 10.78 7.42
N ALA A 114 4.81 9.90 8.40
CA ALA A 114 6.02 10.00 9.21
C ALA A 114 7.28 9.82 8.37
N THR A 115 7.26 8.86 7.44
CA THR A 115 8.37 8.65 6.51
C THR A 115 8.60 9.88 5.64
N LEU A 116 7.54 10.48 5.12
CA LEU A 116 7.65 11.69 4.30
C LEU A 116 8.24 12.85 5.09
N ARG A 117 7.81 13.05 6.32
CA ARG A 117 8.36 14.11 7.18
C ARG A 117 9.83 13.88 7.47
N ALA A 118 10.21 12.65 7.77
CA ALA A 118 11.60 12.30 8.05
C ALA A 118 12.50 12.58 6.83
N ARG A 119 12.02 12.26 5.64
CA ARG A 119 12.75 12.50 4.40
C ARG A 119 12.89 13.99 4.09
N GLN A 120 11.85 14.77 4.32
CA GLN A 120 11.89 16.21 4.15
C GLN A 120 12.91 16.82 5.09
N ASN A 121 12.92 16.40 6.35
CA ASN A 121 13.87 16.90 7.35
C ASN A 121 15.31 16.50 7.02
N ALA A 122 15.53 15.28 6.56
CA ALA A 122 16.85 14.80 6.19
C ALA A 122 17.41 15.56 4.98
N GLY A 123 16.54 15.94 4.03
CA GLY A 123 16.94 16.66 2.83
C GLY A 123 17.09 18.17 3.02
N ARG A 124 16.68 18.71 4.16
CA ARG A 124 16.71 20.15 4.41
C ARG A 124 18.10 20.59 4.88
N PRO A 125 18.65 21.68 4.34
CA PRO A 125 19.93 22.21 4.85
C PRO A 125 19.78 22.63 6.30
N ALA A 126 20.86 22.46 7.08
CA ALA A 126 20.88 22.91 8.46
C ALA A 126 20.76 24.42 8.53
N GLN A 127 19.93 24.91 9.44
CA GLN A 127 19.71 26.33 9.67
C GLN A 127 19.97 26.63 11.14
N GLU A 128 20.14 27.91 11.43
CA GLU A 128 20.46 28.34 12.80
C GLU A 128 19.40 27.89 13.82
N GLY A 129 18.15 27.79 13.39
CA GLY A 129 17.07 27.33 14.25
C GLY A 129 16.95 25.84 14.41
N ASP A 130 17.71 25.06 13.67
CA ASP A 130 17.60 23.60 13.63
C ASP A 130 18.54 22.92 14.63
N VAL A 131 18.60 23.43 15.83
CA VAL A 131 19.43 22.86 16.88
C VAL A 131 18.66 21.78 17.61
N PRO A 132 19.24 20.60 17.80
CA PRO A 132 18.58 19.54 18.58
C PRO A 132 18.22 20.01 19.97
N ALA A 133 17.08 19.58 20.47
CA ALA A 133 16.61 20.02 21.78
C ALA A 133 17.62 19.73 22.91
N TYR A 134 18.27 18.58 22.86
CA TYR A 134 19.27 18.22 23.87
C TYR A 134 20.48 19.14 23.79
N GLY A 135 20.87 19.58 22.60
CA GLY A 135 21.97 20.51 22.44
C GLY A 135 21.62 21.88 23.00
N ALA A 136 20.43 22.37 22.73
CA ALA A 136 19.97 23.63 23.27
C ALA A 136 19.91 23.59 24.79
N SER A 137 19.42 22.51 25.37
CA SER A 137 19.37 22.33 26.81
C SER A 137 20.78 22.35 27.42
N THR A 138 21.72 21.71 26.76
CA THR A 138 23.09 21.68 27.22
C THR A 138 23.71 23.09 27.25
N GLU A 139 23.45 23.87 26.24
CA GLU A 139 23.94 25.23 26.17
C GLU A 139 23.35 26.11 27.24
N GLU A 140 22.08 25.96 27.52
CA GLU A 140 21.37 26.72 28.53
C GLU A 140 21.89 26.41 29.94
N SER A 141 22.35 25.20 30.15
CA SER A 141 22.82 24.78 31.47
C SER A 141 24.19 25.39 31.81
N GLN A 142 24.82 26.03 30.88
CA GLN A 142 26.08 26.70 31.11
C GLN A 142 25.88 28.10 31.65
#